data_033c2930da8fda3694a887a6a3984565
#
_entry.id   033c2930da8fda3694a887a6a3984565
#
_cell.length_a   1.000
_cell.length_b   1.000
_cell.length_c   1.000
_cell.angle_alpha   90.00
_cell.angle_beta   90.00
_cell.angle_gamma   90.00
#
_symmetry.space_group_name_H-M   'P 1'
#
loop_
_entity.id
_entity.type
_entity.pdbx_description
1 polymer ?
#
loop_
_entity_poly.entity_id
_entity_poly.type
_entity_poly.pdbx_seq_one_letter_code
_entity_poly.pdbx_strand_id
1 'polypeptide(L)'
;MAEESLEDGALRRDLAFFYRFYRPANSTGECVFLLHGSGVDETTLVPLGRQIAPRAALVAVRGRIAQEDGFRWFARITPTRFEQTSIRSEAAAFSDFIPEVAKRHGLDLSHTIFLGYSNGANLVLSVMLLHPGVVERAALLRPMPVLDDVPPTDLSKTRGLIVAGAADLTYAPFAPALVTLLNRQGAEVDARTIASGHEIGDRDAEAVRQWLAGPTASVAQADR
;
A
#
# COMPACT_ATOMS: atom_id res chain seq x y z
N MET A 1 1.03 36.87 -5.49
CA MET A 1 1.42 35.45 -5.33
C MET A 1 0.33 34.84 -4.48
N ALA A 2 -0.52 33.96 -5.08
CA ALA A 2 -1.57 33.26 -4.33
C ALA A 2 -0.84 32.29 -3.38
N GLU A 3 -1.12 32.37 -2.08
CA GLU A 3 -0.76 31.36 -1.12
C GLU A 3 -1.32 30.04 -1.59
N GLU A 4 -0.41 29.10 -1.95
CA GLU A 4 -0.75 27.72 -2.20
C GLU A 4 -1.29 27.14 -0.90
N SER A 5 -2.62 27.02 -0.80
CA SER A 5 -3.24 26.34 0.32
C SER A 5 -2.94 24.84 0.20
N LEU A 6 -1.82 24.44 0.74
CA LEU A 6 -1.53 23.06 1.09
C LEU A 6 -2.60 22.64 2.11
N GLU A 7 -3.42 21.63 1.79
CA GLU A 7 -4.15 20.95 2.85
C GLU A 7 -3.08 20.31 3.75
N ASP A 8 -2.98 20.78 4.98
CA ASP A 8 -1.77 20.91 5.81
C ASP A 8 -1.31 19.64 6.54
N GLY A 9 -1.82 18.47 6.17
CA GLY A 9 -1.46 17.22 6.85
C GLY A 9 -1.81 17.19 8.33
N ALA A 10 -2.78 17.97 8.78
CA ALA A 10 -3.28 17.90 10.16
C ALA A 10 -3.85 16.50 10.44
N LEU A 11 -3.62 15.98 11.65
CA LEU A 11 -4.17 14.70 12.05
C LEU A 11 -5.69 14.79 12.23
N ARG A 12 -6.43 14.07 11.41
CA ARG A 12 -7.89 13.95 11.46
C ARG A 12 -8.30 12.72 12.24
N ARG A 13 -9.39 12.84 13.04
CA ARG A 13 -9.86 11.82 13.98
C ARG A 13 -11.37 11.57 13.88
N ASP A 14 -11.95 11.92 12.79
CA ASP A 14 -13.39 12.03 12.57
C ASP A 14 -13.97 10.88 11.72
N LEU A 15 -13.11 9.91 11.35
CA LEU A 15 -13.48 8.65 10.70
C LEU A 15 -12.94 7.45 11.49
N ALA A 16 -13.23 6.24 11.00
CA ALA A 16 -12.84 4.99 11.66
C ALA A 16 -11.32 4.84 11.89
N PHE A 17 -10.50 5.42 11.01
CA PHE A 17 -9.05 5.51 11.17
C PHE A 17 -8.62 6.96 11.33
N PHE A 18 -7.60 7.20 12.14
CA PHE A 18 -6.92 8.49 12.15
C PHE A 18 -6.06 8.60 10.91
N TYR A 19 -6.05 9.78 10.27
CA TYR A 19 -5.33 9.98 9.03
C TYR A 19 -4.88 11.42 8.85
N ARG A 20 -3.92 11.62 7.94
CA ARG A 20 -3.53 12.94 7.43
C ARG A 20 -3.81 12.99 5.95
N PHE A 21 -4.23 14.16 5.50
CA PHE A 21 -4.51 14.41 4.10
C PHE A 21 -3.61 15.52 3.59
N TYR A 22 -2.97 15.27 2.45
CA TYR A 22 -2.09 16.22 1.80
C TYR A 22 -2.53 16.35 0.34
N ARG A 23 -2.76 17.56 -0.13
CA ARG A 23 -3.07 17.85 -1.54
C ARG A 23 -2.19 18.98 -2.03
N PRO A 24 -1.27 18.72 -3.00
CA PRO A 24 -0.49 19.79 -3.62
C PRO A 24 -1.38 20.68 -4.50
N ALA A 25 -1.03 21.96 -4.60
CA ALA A 25 -1.80 22.95 -5.38
C ALA A 25 -1.95 22.57 -6.86
N ASN A 26 -0.95 21.87 -7.43
CA ASN A 26 -0.93 21.36 -8.80
C ASN A 26 -1.32 19.88 -8.90
N SER A 27 -2.24 19.41 -8.04
CA SER A 27 -2.68 18.01 -8.01
C SER A 27 -3.23 17.55 -9.36
N THR A 28 -2.87 16.31 -9.73
CA THR A 28 -3.32 15.63 -10.97
C THR A 28 -4.67 14.92 -10.84
N GLY A 29 -5.28 14.90 -9.65
CA GLY A 29 -6.46 14.09 -9.34
C GLY A 29 -6.12 12.66 -8.92
N GLU A 30 -4.86 12.22 -9.06
CA GLU A 30 -4.39 10.94 -8.51
C GLU A 30 -4.34 10.99 -6.99
N CYS A 31 -4.51 9.82 -6.35
CA CYS A 31 -4.43 9.66 -4.91
C CYS A 31 -3.56 8.48 -4.53
N VAL A 32 -2.79 8.61 -3.45
CA VAL A 32 -2.04 7.51 -2.84
C VAL A 32 -2.43 7.34 -1.38
N PHE A 33 -2.99 6.19 -1.04
CA PHE A 33 -3.14 5.77 0.35
C PHE A 33 -1.82 5.19 0.85
N LEU A 34 -1.37 5.65 2.01
CA LEU A 34 -0.10 5.28 2.62
C LEU A 34 -0.36 4.49 3.90
N LEU A 35 0.06 3.21 3.94
CA LEU A 35 -0.13 2.31 5.06
C LEU A 35 1.23 1.89 5.64
N HIS A 36 1.56 2.43 6.81
CA HIS A 36 2.86 2.27 7.48
C HIS A 36 3.15 0.85 7.97
N GLY A 37 4.42 0.56 8.27
CA GLY A 37 4.85 -0.68 8.94
C GLY A 37 4.49 -0.71 10.44
N SER A 38 4.82 -1.81 11.14
CA SER A 38 4.64 -1.92 12.59
C SER A 38 5.56 -0.99 13.36
N GLY A 39 5.09 -0.44 14.49
CA GLY A 39 5.91 0.32 15.44
C GLY A 39 6.19 1.77 15.03
N VAL A 40 5.51 2.26 14.00
CA VAL A 40 5.63 3.64 13.49
C VAL A 40 4.22 4.26 13.32
N ASP A 41 4.12 5.43 12.71
CA ASP A 41 2.86 6.13 12.53
C ASP A 41 2.58 6.48 11.05
N GLU A 42 1.48 7.15 10.81
CA GLU A 42 0.99 7.55 9.49
C GLU A 42 1.95 8.47 8.72
N THR A 43 2.87 9.16 9.39
CA THR A 43 3.79 10.10 8.71
C THR A 43 4.95 9.41 8.02
N THR A 44 5.26 8.18 8.42
CA THR A 44 6.47 7.43 8.01
C THR A 44 6.59 7.28 6.50
N LEU A 45 5.49 7.04 5.77
CA LEU A 45 5.52 6.87 4.32
C LEU A 45 5.30 8.17 3.53
N VAL A 46 5.03 9.30 4.18
CA VAL A 46 4.77 10.57 3.48
C VAL A 46 5.95 11.02 2.60
N PRO A 47 7.22 10.94 3.06
CA PRO A 47 8.35 11.26 2.20
C PRO A 47 8.42 10.38 0.94
N LEU A 48 8.22 9.07 1.09
CA LEU A 48 8.17 8.13 -0.03
C LEU A 48 7.00 8.45 -0.98
N GLY A 49 5.81 8.70 -0.44
CA GLY A 49 4.63 9.07 -1.22
C GLY A 49 4.86 10.31 -2.09
N ARG A 50 5.49 11.35 -1.52
CA ARG A 50 5.88 12.57 -2.26
C ARG A 50 6.94 12.30 -3.34
N GLN A 51 7.86 11.36 -3.09
CA GLN A 51 8.91 11.01 -4.04
C GLN A 51 8.35 10.22 -5.24
N ILE A 52 7.38 9.33 -5.03
CA ILE A 52 6.81 8.50 -6.10
C ILE A 52 5.73 9.21 -6.90
N ALA A 53 4.94 10.08 -6.27
CA ALA A 53 3.80 10.75 -6.87
C ALA A 53 3.68 12.21 -6.37
N PRO A 54 4.61 13.11 -6.77
CA PRO A 54 4.74 14.46 -6.18
C PRO A 54 3.52 15.36 -6.41
N ARG A 55 2.64 15.01 -7.36
CA ARG A 55 1.41 15.74 -7.66
C ARG A 55 0.13 15.01 -7.28
N ALA A 56 0.24 13.84 -6.67
CA ALA A 56 -0.91 13.11 -6.14
C ALA A 56 -1.33 13.65 -4.77
N ALA A 57 -2.61 13.54 -4.46
CA ALA A 57 -3.07 13.66 -3.08
C ALA A 57 -2.58 12.46 -2.27
N LEU A 58 -2.21 12.68 -1.01
CA LEU A 58 -1.79 11.59 -0.11
C LEU A 58 -2.79 11.45 1.04
N VAL A 59 -3.24 10.23 1.29
CA VAL A 59 -4.00 9.84 2.47
C VAL A 59 -3.11 8.94 3.33
N ALA A 60 -2.46 9.51 4.33
CA ALA A 60 -1.57 8.80 5.23
C ALA A 60 -2.37 8.31 6.45
N VAL A 61 -2.56 7.00 6.56
CA VAL A 61 -3.48 6.39 7.51
C VAL A 61 -2.71 5.76 8.66
N ARG A 62 -3.26 5.88 9.89
CA ARG A 62 -2.70 5.31 11.12
C ARG A 62 -3.40 4.00 11.45
N GLY A 63 -2.63 2.93 11.70
CA GLY A 63 -3.14 1.69 12.28
C GLY A 63 -3.78 1.91 13.65
N ARG A 64 -4.83 1.16 13.96
CA ARG A 64 -5.64 1.41 15.17
C ARG A 64 -5.12 0.73 16.42
N ILE A 65 -4.17 -0.19 16.31
CA ILE A 65 -3.63 -0.93 17.45
C ILE A 65 -2.33 -0.26 17.90
N ALA A 66 -2.31 0.23 19.15
CA ALA A 66 -1.10 0.78 19.75
C ALA A 66 -0.05 -0.33 19.98
N GLN A 67 1.20 -0.01 19.70
CA GLN A 67 2.34 -0.89 19.91
C GLN A 67 3.55 -0.05 20.35
N GLU A 68 4.04 -0.26 21.56
CA GLU A 68 5.22 0.44 22.11
C GLU A 68 5.25 1.94 21.73
N ASP A 69 6.15 2.34 20.85
CA ASP A 69 6.32 3.73 20.42
C ASP A 69 5.50 4.11 19.18
N GLY A 70 4.63 3.24 18.69
CA GLY A 70 3.87 3.49 17.46
C GLY A 70 2.60 2.67 17.34
N PHE A 71 2.24 2.32 16.11
CA PHE A 71 1.00 1.65 15.78
C PHE A 71 1.22 0.46 14.85
N ARG A 72 0.18 -0.40 14.79
CA ARG A 72 0.06 -1.50 13.85
C ARG A 72 -1.38 -1.69 13.41
N TRP A 73 -1.56 -2.51 12.37
CA TRP A 73 -2.86 -2.69 11.75
C TRP A 73 -3.70 -3.79 12.40
N PHE A 74 -3.10 -4.88 12.86
CA PHE A 74 -3.79 -6.00 13.50
C PHE A 74 -2.91 -6.68 14.55
N ALA A 75 -3.54 -7.42 15.48
CA ALA A 75 -2.86 -8.05 16.61
C ALA A 75 -1.87 -9.13 16.15
N ARG A 76 -0.67 -9.13 16.73
CA ARG A 76 0.42 -10.05 16.44
C ARG A 76 0.53 -11.11 17.52
N ILE A 77 0.64 -12.39 17.12
CA ILE A 77 0.93 -13.53 18.01
C ILE A 77 2.44 -13.78 18.05
N THR A 78 3.08 -13.90 16.87
CA THR A 78 4.53 -14.02 16.68
C THR A 78 4.99 -13.09 15.55
N PRO A 79 6.27 -12.96 15.24
CA PRO A 79 6.74 -12.16 14.10
C PRO A 79 6.06 -12.48 12.77
N THR A 80 5.63 -13.73 12.56
CA THR A 80 5.02 -14.21 11.32
C THR A 80 3.61 -14.77 11.49
N ARG A 81 3.00 -14.71 12.69
CA ARG A 81 1.63 -15.15 12.96
C ARG A 81 0.82 -14.04 13.59
N PHE A 82 -0.43 -13.91 13.14
CA PHE A 82 -1.31 -12.84 13.51
C PHE A 82 -2.68 -13.38 13.90
N GLU A 83 -3.41 -12.60 14.70
CA GLU A 83 -4.74 -12.95 15.15
C GLU A 83 -5.73 -12.76 13.98
N GLN A 84 -6.37 -13.84 13.53
CA GLN A 84 -7.15 -13.89 12.30
C GLN A 84 -8.43 -13.04 12.36
N THR A 85 -9.09 -13.00 13.52
CA THR A 85 -10.28 -12.15 13.73
C THR A 85 -9.89 -10.67 13.63
N SER A 86 -8.75 -10.28 14.20
CA SER A 86 -8.22 -8.92 14.10
C SER A 86 -7.91 -8.54 12.65
N ILE A 87 -7.26 -9.41 11.86
CA ILE A 87 -7.00 -9.14 10.43
C ILE A 87 -8.31 -8.88 9.68
N ARG A 88 -9.31 -9.76 9.84
CA ARG A 88 -10.60 -9.64 9.15
C ARG A 88 -11.36 -8.39 9.57
N SER A 89 -11.37 -8.07 10.86
CA SER A 89 -12.00 -6.86 11.39
C SER A 89 -11.34 -5.58 10.87
N GLU A 90 -10.01 -5.52 10.86
CA GLU A 90 -9.30 -4.35 10.37
C GLU A 90 -9.39 -4.20 8.84
N ALA A 91 -9.39 -5.30 8.09
CA ALA A 91 -9.60 -5.27 6.64
C ALA A 91 -11.00 -4.77 6.29
N ALA A 92 -12.04 -5.23 7.00
CA ALA A 92 -13.41 -4.76 6.80
C ALA A 92 -13.54 -3.26 7.14
N ALA A 93 -13.04 -2.84 8.31
CA ALA A 93 -13.09 -1.45 8.71
C ALA A 93 -12.31 -0.52 7.75
N PHE A 94 -11.18 -0.99 7.20
CA PHE A 94 -10.42 -0.21 6.22
C PHE A 94 -11.14 -0.15 4.87
N SER A 95 -11.79 -1.24 4.45
CA SER A 95 -12.64 -1.27 3.25
C SER A 95 -13.77 -0.23 3.32
N ASP A 96 -14.41 -0.09 4.49
CA ASP A 96 -15.47 0.91 4.72
C ASP A 96 -14.91 2.34 4.80
N PHE A 97 -13.73 2.52 5.36
CA PHE A 97 -13.05 3.82 5.48
C PHE A 97 -12.70 4.46 4.12
N ILE A 98 -12.30 3.66 3.13
CA ILE A 98 -11.85 4.14 1.82
C ILE A 98 -12.90 5.04 1.13
N PRO A 99 -14.16 4.61 0.93
CA PRO A 99 -15.17 5.44 0.28
C PRO A 99 -15.56 6.66 1.13
N GLU A 100 -15.49 6.59 2.46
CA GLU A 100 -15.79 7.71 3.34
C GLU A 100 -14.78 8.84 3.19
N VAL A 101 -13.48 8.52 3.21
CA VAL A 101 -12.42 9.51 3.02
C VAL A 101 -12.40 10.02 1.57
N ALA A 102 -12.68 9.17 0.60
CA ALA A 102 -12.78 9.57 -0.80
C ALA A 102 -13.91 10.58 -1.01
N LYS A 103 -15.10 10.33 -0.48
CA LYS A 103 -16.24 11.25 -0.51
C LYS A 103 -15.92 12.58 0.17
N ARG A 104 -15.25 12.54 1.33
CA ARG A 104 -14.89 13.74 2.10
C ARG A 104 -13.96 14.68 1.35
N HIS A 105 -13.00 14.12 0.63
CA HIS A 105 -11.96 14.89 -0.05
C HIS A 105 -12.17 14.98 -1.58
N GLY A 106 -13.29 14.45 -2.11
CA GLY A 106 -13.55 14.45 -3.54
C GLY A 106 -12.49 13.69 -4.33
N LEU A 107 -12.09 12.49 -3.85
CA LEU A 107 -11.10 11.65 -4.51
C LEU A 107 -11.76 10.71 -5.50
N ASP A 108 -11.10 10.50 -6.65
CA ASP A 108 -11.48 9.47 -7.61
C ASP A 108 -10.74 8.17 -7.30
N LEU A 109 -11.49 7.16 -6.84
CA LEU A 109 -10.93 5.86 -6.48
C LEU A 109 -10.37 5.09 -7.69
N SER A 110 -10.84 5.38 -8.93
CA SER A 110 -10.32 4.75 -10.14
C SER A 110 -8.86 5.15 -10.45
N HIS A 111 -8.40 6.30 -9.91
CA HIS A 111 -7.04 6.81 -10.02
C HIS A 111 -6.26 6.70 -8.70
N THR A 112 -6.65 5.77 -7.85
CA THR A 112 -6.05 5.58 -6.52
C THR A 112 -5.05 4.44 -6.50
N ILE A 113 -3.97 4.62 -5.75
CA ILE A 113 -2.92 3.64 -5.50
C ILE A 113 -2.86 3.40 -3.99
N PHE A 114 -2.75 2.13 -3.60
CA PHE A 114 -2.52 1.76 -2.21
C PHE A 114 -1.06 1.34 -2.03
N LEU A 115 -0.28 2.14 -1.32
CA LEU A 115 1.11 1.86 -0.98
C LEU A 115 1.20 1.37 0.46
N GLY A 116 1.52 0.10 0.64
CA GLY A 116 1.72 -0.49 1.95
C GLY A 116 3.17 -0.93 2.17
N TYR A 117 3.65 -0.79 3.40
CA TYR A 117 4.94 -1.30 3.83
C TYR A 117 4.79 -2.31 4.97
N SER A 118 5.41 -3.49 4.85
CA SER A 118 5.44 -4.53 5.89
C SER A 118 4.02 -4.83 6.41
N ASN A 119 3.70 -4.53 7.66
CA ASN A 119 2.37 -4.73 8.23
C ASN A 119 1.25 -3.97 7.48
N GLY A 120 1.54 -2.77 6.94
CA GLY A 120 0.61 -2.03 6.09
C GLY A 120 0.40 -2.68 4.72
N ALA A 121 1.45 -3.26 4.12
CA ALA A 121 1.32 -4.05 2.90
C ALA A 121 0.46 -5.29 3.13
N ASN A 122 0.58 -5.91 4.30
CA ASN A 122 -0.22 -7.08 4.69
C ASN A 122 -1.70 -6.73 4.88
N LEU A 123 -2.02 -5.53 5.39
CA LEU A 123 -3.41 -5.08 5.45
C LEU A 123 -3.98 -4.85 4.04
N VAL A 124 -3.25 -4.16 3.16
CA VAL A 124 -3.69 -3.96 1.76
C VAL A 124 -3.96 -5.31 1.09
N LEU A 125 -3.03 -6.26 1.23
CA LEU A 125 -3.18 -7.62 0.73
C LEU A 125 -4.44 -8.31 1.29
N SER A 126 -4.70 -8.15 2.60
CA SER A 126 -5.90 -8.73 3.23
C SER A 126 -7.19 -8.11 2.69
N VAL A 127 -7.21 -6.79 2.43
CA VAL A 127 -8.36 -6.12 1.80
C VAL A 127 -8.56 -6.63 0.37
N MET A 128 -7.50 -6.77 -0.43
CA MET A 128 -7.61 -7.34 -1.78
C MET A 128 -8.26 -8.73 -1.77
N LEU A 129 -7.86 -9.60 -0.85
CA LEU A 129 -8.32 -10.99 -0.77
C LEU A 129 -9.70 -11.15 -0.13
N LEU A 130 -10.08 -10.30 0.82
CA LEU A 130 -11.34 -10.41 1.58
C LEU A 130 -12.46 -9.51 1.04
N HIS A 131 -12.08 -8.40 0.36
CA HIS A 131 -12.99 -7.36 -0.14
C HIS A 131 -12.61 -7.02 -1.60
N PRO A 132 -12.81 -7.95 -2.57
CA PRO A 132 -12.40 -7.73 -3.95
C PRO A 132 -13.08 -6.50 -4.57
N GLY A 133 -12.36 -5.80 -5.45
CA GLY A 133 -12.83 -4.57 -6.10
C GLY A 133 -12.63 -3.28 -5.30
N VAL A 134 -12.22 -3.37 -4.02
CA VAL A 134 -11.91 -2.17 -3.21
C VAL A 134 -10.53 -1.62 -3.54
N VAL A 135 -9.56 -2.49 -3.80
CA VAL A 135 -8.18 -2.15 -4.14
C VAL A 135 -7.87 -2.68 -5.53
N GLU A 136 -7.83 -1.80 -6.52
CA GLU A 136 -7.50 -2.16 -7.90
C GLU A 136 -6.01 -1.97 -8.24
N ARG A 137 -5.30 -1.07 -7.55
CA ARG A 137 -3.87 -0.80 -7.77
C ARG A 137 -3.13 -0.76 -6.44
N ALA A 138 -2.18 -1.68 -6.23
CA ALA A 138 -1.43 -1.79 -4.99
C ALA A 138 0.08 -1.94 -5.21
N ALA A 139 0.88 -1.19 -4.44
CA ALA A 139 2.32 -1.41 -4.29
C ALA A 139 2.60 -1.94 -2.88
N LEU A 140 3.03 -3.18 -2.80
CA LEU A 140 3.25 -3.93 -1.56
C LEU A 140 4.76 -4.07 -1.31
N LEU A 141 5.28 -3.32 -0.34
CA LEU A 141 6.70 -3.34 0.03
C LEU A 141 6.90 -4.29 1.21
N ARG A 142 7.71 -5.34 1.02
CA ARG A 142 8.00 -6.39 2.03
C ARG A 142 6.72 -7.07 2.56
N PRO A 143 5.79 -7.48 1.70
CA PRO A 143 4.59 -8.19 2.13
C PRO A 143 4.92 -9.63 2.55
N MET A 144 4.01 -10.19 3.37
CA MET A 144 3.95 -11.62 3.67
C MET A 144 2.49 -12.10 3.72
N PRO A 145 2.19 -13.39 3.50
CA PRO A 145 0.86 -13.92 3.71
C PRO A 145 0.53 -13.89 5.21
N VAL A 146 -0.65 -13.35 5.55
CA VAL A 146 -1.09 -13.23 6.94
C VAL A 146 -2.41 -13.95 7.22
N LEU A 147 -3.15 -14.34 6.18
CA LEU A 147 -4.39 -15.10 6.30
C LEU A 147 -4.08 -16.60 6.32
N ASP A 148 -4.59 -17.31 7.32
CA ASP A 148 -4.51 -18.77 7.40
C ASP A 148 -5.43 -19.44 6.37
N ASP A 149 -6.57 -18.80 6.06
CA ASP A 149 -7.53 -19.24 5.06
C ASP A 149 -7.86 -18.11 4.09
N VAL A 150 -7.59 -18.34 2.82
CA VAL A 150 -7.82 -17.36 1.74
C VAL A 150 -9.03 -17.83 0.93
N PRO A 151 -10.13 -17.07 0.92
CA PRO A 151 -11.30 -17.44 0.12
C PRO A 151 -10.98 -17.34 -1.38
N PRO A 152 -11.68 -18.12 -2.23
CA PRO A 152 -11.69 -17.88 -3.67
C PRO A 152 -12.14 -16.43 -3.95
N THR A 153 -11.37 -15.71 -4.74
CA THR A 153 -11.56 -14.27 -4.95
C THR A 153 -11.28 -13.91 -6.40
N ASP A 154 -12.05 -13.01 -6.98
CA ASP A 154 -11.77 -12.46 -8.33
C ASP A 154 -10.99 -11.15 -8.23
N LEU A 155 -9.71 -11.21 -8.60
CA LEU A 155 -8.80 -10.08 -8.68
C LEU A 155 -8.47 -9.68 -10.14
N SER A 156 -9.29 -10.06 -11.12
CA SER A 156 -9.02 -9.82 -12.54
C SER A 156 -8.88 -8.34 -12.92
N LYS A 157 -9.36 -7.42 -12.09
CA LYS A 157 -9.20 -5.97 -12.23
C LYS A 157 -8.06 -5.40 -11.41
N THR A 158 -7.33 -6.25 -10.67
CA THR A 158 -6.29 -5.79 -9.73
C THR A 158 -4.92 -5.88 -10.36
N ARG A 159 -4.17 -4.78 -10.29
CA ARG A 159 -2.76 -4.69 -10.67
C ARG A 159 -1.91 -4.45 -9.43
N GLY A 160 -0.98 -5.36 -9.15
CA GLY A 160 -0.12 -5.33 -7.97
C GLY A 160 1.37 -5.26 -8.30
N LEU A 161 2.12 -4.53 -7.47
CA LEU A 161 3.57 -4.60 -7.38
C LEU A 161 3.95 -5.24 -6.05
N ILE A 162 4.80 -6.25 -6.08
CA ILE A 162 5.44 -6.82 -4.89
C ILE A 162 6.93 -6.46 -4.93
N VAL A 163 7.43 -5.81 -3.87
CA VAL A 163 8.86 -5.49 -3.73
C VAL A 163 9.44 -6.22 -2.53
N ALA A 164 10.36 -7.15 -2.79
CA ALA A 164 11.14 -7.86 -1.77
C ALA A 164 12.56 -7.30 -1.67
N GLY A 165 13.13 -7.28 -0.47
CA GLY A 165 14.54 -6.94 -0.24
C GLY A 165 15.40 -8.19 -0.29
N ALA A 166 16.44 -8.23 -1.14
CA ALA A 166 17.30 -9.41 -1.30
C ALA A 166 18.02 -9.85 -0.01
N ALA A 167 18.29 -8.91 0.90
CA ALA A 167 18.90 -9.17 2.19
C ALA A 167 17.89 -9.34 3.34
N ASP A 168 16.58 -9.28 3.06
CA ASP A 168 15.52 -9.55 4.03
C ASP A 168 15.27 -11.06 4.14
N LEU A 169 16.10 -11.74 4.93
CA LEU A 169 16.04 -13.19 5.07
C LEU A 169 14.76 -13.69 5.73
N THR A 170 14.02 -12.83 6.42
CA THR A 170 12.79 -13.21 7.13
C THR A 170 11.57 -13.14 6.21
N TYR A 171 11.43 -12.08 5.42
CA TYR A 171 10.19 -11.83 4.68
C TYR A 171 10.32 -12.02 3.16
N ALA A 172 11.51 -11.82 2.56
CA ALA A 172 11.68 -12.07 1.14
C ALA A 172 11.27 -13.47 0.67
N PRO A 173 11.48 -14.57 1.44
CA PRO A 173 11.06 -15.91 1.05
C PRO A 173 9.55 -16.07 0.80
N PHE A 174 8.72 -15.19 1.31
CA PHE A 174 7.26 -15.23 1.09
C PHE A 174 6.81 -14.68 -0.27
N ALA A 175 7.63 -13.85 -0.92
CA ALA A 175 7.23 -13.16 -2.15
C ALA A 175 6.80 -14.10 -3.30
N PRO A 176 7.50 -15.21 -3.61
CA PRO A 176 7.08 -16.11 -4.69
C PRO A 176 5.71 -16.76 -4.45
N ALA A 177 5.43 -17.14 -3.20
CA ALA A 177 4.14 -17.72 -2.83
C ALA A 177 3.00 -16.72 -2.97
N LEU A 178 3.23 -15.45 -2.61
CA LEU A 178 2.26 -14.36 -2.78
C LEU A 178 1.99 -14.07 -4.25
N VAL A 179 3.00 -14.01 -5.10
CA VAL A 179 2.84 -13.85 -6.55
C VAL A 179 1.98 -14.99 -7.12
N THR A 180 2.28 -16.22 -6.73
CA THR A 180 1.50 -17.38 -7.16
C THR A 180 0.04 -17.29 -6.70
N LEU A 181 -0.19 -16.90 -5.46
CA LEU A 181 -1.52 -16.74 -4.89
C LEU A 181 -2.33 -15.70 -5.67
N LEU A 182 -1.78 -14.50 -5.82
CA LEU A 182 -2.48 -13.38 -6.48
C LEU A 182 -2.75 -13.67 -7.96
N ASN A 183 -1.80 -14.24 -8.70
CA ASN A 183 -2.01 -14.64 -10.08
C ASN A 183 -3.10 -15.71 -10.23
N ARG A 184 -3.19 -16.68 -9.30
CA ARG A 184 -4.27 -17.69 -9.29
C ARG A 184 -5.64 -17.06 -9.06
N GLN A 185 -5.71 -15.95 -8.35
CA GLN A 185 -6.94 -15.17 -8.13
C GLN A 185 -7.23 -14.18 -9.29
N GLY A 186 -6.41 -14.16 -10.34
CA GLY A 186 -6.61 -13.34 -11.53
C GLY A 186 -5.89 -11.99 -11.55
N ALA A 187 -5.16 -11.61 -10.50
CA ALA A 187 -4.44 -10.33 -10.49
C ALA A 187 -3.26 -10.31 -11.47
N GLU A 188 -2.97 -9.13 -12.06
CA GLU A 188 -1.72 -8.85 -12.76
C GLU A 188 -0.66 -8.43 -11.75
N VAL A 189 0.40 -9.23 -11.56
CA VAL A 189 1.43 -8.97 -10.55
C VAL A 189 2.80 -8.79 -11.16
N ASP A 190 3.41 -7.60 -10.96
CA ASP A 190 4.84 -7.34 -11.14
C ASP A 190 5.56 -7.65 -9.82
N ALA A 191 6.64 -8.42 -9.87
CA ALA A 191 7.42 -8.80 -8.70
C ALA A 191 8.88 -8.40 -8.87
N ARG A 192 9.42 -7.65 -7.90
CA ARG A 192 10.78 -7.13 -7.94
C ARG A 192 11.53 -7.49 -6.68
N THR A 193 12.77 -7.94 -6.85
CA THR A 193 13.72 -8.11 -5.75
C THR A 193 14.80 -7.04 -5.90
N ILE A 194 14.93 -6.19 -4.89
CA ILE A 194 15.90 -5.09 -4.88
C ILE A 194 17.02 -5.34 -3.87
N ALA A 195 18.19 -4.78 -4.12
CA ALA A 195 19.36 -4.93 -3.24
C ALA A 195 19.21 -4.05 -1.98
N SER A 196 18.38 -4.50 -1.03
CA SER A 196 18.09 -3.88 0.29
C SER A 196 17.71 -4.97 1.30
N GLY A 197 17.62 -4.59 2.57
CA GLY A 197 17.03 -5.39 3.66
C GLY A 197 15.52 -5.18 3.78
N HIS A 198 15.06 -5.21 5.05
CA HIS A 198 13.65 -4.94 5.36
C HIS A 198 13.29 -3.46 5.21
N GLU A 199 14.25 -2.56 5.52
CA GLU A 199 14.05 -1.12 5.47
C GLU A 199 13.72 -0.63 4.05
N ILE A 200 12.89 0.42 3.98
CA ILE A 200 12.53 1.08 2.74
C ILE A 200 13.49 2.23 2.44
N GLY A 201 13.68 2.54 1.16
CA GLY A 201 14.57 3.62 0.72
C GLY A 201 14.37 4.00 -0.76
N ASP A 202 15.35 4.69 -1.33
CA ASP A 202 15.29 5.23 -2.70
C ASP A 202 15.06 4.17 -3.77
N ARG A 203 15.55 2.94 -3.57
CA ARG A 203 15.34 1.83 -4.51
C ARG A 203 13.87 1.38 -4.53
N ASP A 204 13.18 1.49 -3.41
CA ASP A 204 11.74 1.23 -3.35
C ASP A 204 10.97 2.30 -4.12
N ALA A 205 11.33 3.58 -3.92
CA ALA A 205 10.75 4.67 -4.68
C ALA A 205 10.93 4.50 -6.18
N GLU A 206 12.12 4.10 -6.61
CA GLU A 206 12.41 3.84 -8.03
C GLU A 206 11.59 2.68 -8.57
N ALA A 207 11.52 1.56 -7.85
CA ALA A 207 10.72 0.41 -8.25
C ALA A 207 9.23 0.76 -8.40
N VAL A 208 8.66 1.55 -7.46
CA VAL A 208 7.27 1.98 -7.54
C VAL A 208 7.06 2.96 -8.69
N ARG A 209 7.93 3.97 -8.89
CA ARG A 209 7.82 4.91 -10.01
C ARG A 209 7.83 4.20 -11.37
N GLN A 210 8.76 3.27 -11.57
CA GLN A 210 8.84 2.49 -12.81
C GLN A 210 7.58 1.66 -13.06
N TRP A 211 7.02 1.06 -12.00
CA TRP A 211 5.77 0.32 -12.10
C TRP A 211 4.57 1.24 -12.44
N LEU A 212 4.51 2.43 -11.86
CA LEU A 212 3.47 3.42 -12.16
C LEU A 212 3.54 3.96 -13.60
N ALA A 213 4.75 4.12 -14.14
CA ALA A 213 4.95 4.55 -15.52
C ALA A 213 4.46 3.51 -16.55
N GLY A 214 4.17 2.27 -16.13
CA GLY A 214 3.80 1.17 -17.02
C GLY A 214 5.01 0.50 -17.67
N PRO A 215 4.82 -0.54 -18.48
CA PRO A 215 5.91 -1.15 -19.22
C PRO A 215 6.50 -0.10 -20.17
N THR A 216 7.78 0.24 -19.98
CA THR A 216 8.54 0.98 -20.99
C THR A 216 8.47 0.16 -22.27
N ALA A 217 7.92 0.75 -23.34
CA ALA A 217 7.99 0.14 -24.66
C ALA A 217 9.46 -0.19 -24.91
N SER A 218 9.81 -1.47 -24.92
CA SER A 218 11.13 -1.94 -25.31
C SER A 218 11.36 -1.43 -26.71
N VAL A 219 12.28 -0.49 -26.88
CA VAL A 219 12.80 -0.12 -28.18
C VAL A 219 13.47 -1.38 -28.70
N ALA A 220 12.74 -2.09 -29.57
CA ALA A 220 13.31 -3.16 -30.35
C ALA A 220 14.49 -2.55 -31.12
N GLN A 221 15.71 -2.87 -30.71
CA GLN A 221 16.88 -2.66 -31.55
C GLN A 221 16.65 -3.46 -32.84
N ALA A 222 16.28 -2.75 -33.90
CA ALA A 222 16.34 -3.26 -35.22
C ALA A 222 17.83 -3.35 -35.60
N ASP A 223 18.41 -4.53 -35.44
CA ASP A 223 19.66 -4.89 -36.08
C ASP A 223 19.36 -4.98 -37.61
N ARG A 224 19.99 -4.08 -38.34
CA ARG A 224 20.26 -4.21 -39.74
C ARG A 224 21.75 -4.34 -39.99
#